data_36312266f2c374ee8d4cd1640ebf52e5
#
_entry.id   36312266f2c374ee8d4cd1640ebf52e5
#
_cell.length_a   1.000
_cell.length_b   1.000
_cell.length_c   1.000
_cell.angle_alpha   90.00
_cell.angle_beta   90.00
_cell.angle_gamma   90.00
#
_symmetry.space_group_name_H-M   'P 1'
#
loop_
_entity.id
_entity.type
_entity.pdbx_description
1 polymer ?
#
loop_
_entity_poly.entity_id
_entity_poly.type
_entity_poly.pdbx_seq_one_letter_code
_entity_poly.pdbx_strand_id
1 'polypeptide(L)'
;MDNQQTLSKELLEDVERPLVPILEEMKQWGIMVDRTRLTEKEVVLNRDIDALTKELYAEAGQVFNPNSPKQILTILKTNYGLKIKSTNIDKIEPFRDTVPFVDLLLKYRELFKLKSTYLEPIKRMTDPSVEVAQGGDGRIHPTFVQMKAATGRITCENPNLQNIPPSVREIFVSQRGYKLVSLDYSQIELRILASLTEDPEMMRAFKSNSDIHQITASKIYNVSLNDVTPTMRKVAKTLNFGVIYGMGARALAQQSGLTPKEAKQFIDEYFKDFSTIKQWQDTILAKVREQGFVENINGRIRPLPEITSFNKMLQSEAERMAINFPIQSVGADIIKSSMVKIKEYLSAENLWGTDVKMLLTVHDELVFEIKDTDRLPKIVEEIKSVLESIYTLKVPLTVNVEIGDNWGEL
;
A
#
# COMPACT_ATOMS: atom_id res chain seq x y z
N MET A 1 22.69 -7.14 5.87
CA MET A 1 23.27 -6.32 4.79
C MET A 1 22.80 -4.90 5.06
N ASP A 2 23.72 -4.00 5.36
CA ASP A 2 23.37 -2.62 5.65
C ASP A 2 22.73 -1.97 4.43
N ASN A 3 21.48 -1.55 4.58
CA ASN A 3 20.73 -0.76 3.59
C ASN A 3 21.28 0.69 3.63
N GLN A 4 22.54 0.89 3.28
CA GLN A 4 23.08 2.23 3.15
C GLN A 4 22.49 2.89 1.91
N GLN A 5 21.41 3.64 2.11
CA GLN A 5 20.91 4.56 1.11
C GLN A 5 21.92 5.72 0.98
N THR A 6 22.41 5.94 -0.20
CA THR A 6 23.15 7.17 -0.51
C THR A 6 22.15 8.21 -1.00
N LEU A 7 22.17 9.40 -0.41
CA LEU A 7 21.27 10.50 -0.70
C LEU A 7 22.05 11.68 -1.26
N SER A 8 21.42 12.48 -2.11
CA SER A 8 21.92 13.82 -2.40
C SER A 8 21.90 14.66 -1.13
N LYS A 9 22.76 15.69 -1.10
CA LYS A 9 22.82 16.62 0.05
C LYS A 9 21.49 17.34 0.23
N GLU A 10 20.85 17.72 -0.87
CA GLU A 10 19.55 18.39 -0.90
C GLU A 10 18.47 17.52 -0.25
N LEU A 11 18.35 16.26 -0.64
CA LEU A 11 17.40 15.34 0.00
C LEU A 11 17.62 15.17 1.50
N LEU A 12 18.89 15.09 1.90
CA LEU A 12 19.24 14.94 3.31
C LEU A 12 18.86 16.17 4.13
N GLU A 13 19.24 17.37 3.66
CA GLU A 13 19.06 18.62 4.40
C GLU A 13 17.63 19.16 4.33
N ASP A 14 16.98 19.06 3.17
CA ASP A 14 15.70 19.71 2.93
C ASP A 14 14.50 18.78 3.19
N VAL A 15 14.73 17.46 3.26
CA VAL A 15 13.64 16.48 3.42
C VAL A 15 13.86 15.58 4.63
N GLU A 16 14.94 14.77 4.66
CA GLU A 16 15.08 13.73 5.67
C GLU A 16 15.29 14.31 7.09
N ARG A 17 16.13 15.36 7.25
CA ARG A 17 16.35 15.99 8.56
C ARG A 17 15.14 16.74 9.10
N PRO A 18 14.44 17.59 8.30
CA PRO A 18 13.23 18.26 8.76
C PRO A 18 12.08 17.32 9.08
N LEU A 19 12.06 16.12 8.47
CA LEU A 19 11.02 15.11 8.70
C LEU A 19 11.11 14.47 10.10
N VAL A 20 12.30 14.37 10.70
CA VAL A 20 12.50 13.73 12.02
C VAL A 20 11.54 14.26 13.09
N PRO A 21 11.50 15.58 13.37
CA PRO A 21 10.58 16.09 14.39
C PRO A 21 9.10 15.93 14.02
N ILE A 22 8.75 15.85 12.72
CA ILE A 22 7.36 15.61 12.30
C ILE A 22 6.92 14.22 12.71
N LEU A 23 7.75 13.19 12.44
CA LEU A 23 7.44 11.82 12.80
C LEU A 23 7.35 11.61 14.32
N GLU A 24 8.16 12.32 15.09
CA GLU A 24 8.06 12.30 16.57
C GLU A 24 6.77 12.97 17.07
N GLU A 25 6.36 14.08 16.49
CA GLU A 25 5.08 14.73 16.82
C GLU A 25 3.89 13.85 16.44
N MET A 26 3.89 13.21 15.26
CA MET A 26 2.87 12.25 14.84
C MET A 26 2.76 11.10 15.85
N LYS A 27 3.90 10.58 16.31
CA LYS A 27 3.92 9.55 17.35
C LYS A 27 3.35 10.06 18.67
N GLN A 28 3.71 11.28 19.09
CA GLN A 28 3.21 11.88 20.35
C GLN A 28 1.70 12.09 20.30
N TRP A 29 1.14 12.54 19.17
CA TRP A 29 -0.30 12.75 19.04
C TRP A 29 -1.07 11.43 18.96
N GLY A 30 -0.56 10.45 18.23
CA GLY A 30 -1.25 9.18 18.01
C GLY A 30 -2.64 9.33 17.41
N ILE A 31 -3.33 8.21 17.20
CA ILE A 31 -4.70 8.17 16.69
C ILE A 31 -5.65 7.56 17.72
N MET A 32 -6.81 8.19 17.96
CA MET A 32 -7.79 7.75 18.96
C MET A 32 -8.49 6.47 18.51
N VAL A 33 -8.78 5.58 19.49
CA VAL A 33 -9.51 4.33 19.28
C VAL A 33 -10.82 4.37 20.07
N ASP A 34 -11.92 4.12 19.38
CA ASP A 34 -13.21 3.86 20.01
C ASP A 34 -13.23 2.42 20.54
N ARG A 35 -13.09 2.29 21.86
CA ARG A 35 -13.08 1.00 22.56
C ARG A 35 -14.44 0.28 22.52
N THR A 36 -15.54 1.01 22.37
CA THR A 36 -16.87 0.42 22.22
C THR A 36 -16.98 -0.28 20.89
N ARG A 37 -16.67 0.41 19.79
CA ARG A 37 -16.61 -0.18 18.43
C ARG A 37 -15.63 -1.35 18.36
N LEU A 38 -14.45 -1.21 19.00
CA LEU A 38 -13.45 -2.29 19.05
C LEU A 38 -14.02 -3.55 19.73
N THR A 39 -14.73 -3.38 20.86
CA THR A 39 -15.33 -4.49 21.61
C THR A 39 -16.49 -5.14 20.83
N GLU A 40 -17.36 -4.34 20.23
CA GLU A 40 -18.45 -4.83 19.38
C GLU A 40 -17.92 -5.64 18.20
N LYS A 41 -16.88 -5.13 17.54
CA LYS A 41 -16.23 -5.83 16.42
C LYS A 41 -15.57 -7.15 16.87
N GLU A 42 -14.94 -7.17 18.04
CA GLU A 42 -14.36 -8.38 18.63
C GLU A 42 -15.43 -9.44 18.90
N VAL A 43 -16.59 -9.05 19.43
CA VAL A 43 -17.72 -9.97 19.69
C VAL A 43 -18.23 -10.60 18.40
N VAL A 44 -18.45 -9.80 17.36
CA VAL A 44 -18.89 -10.30 16.05
C VAL A 44 -17.85 -11.25 15.46
N LEU A 45 -16.58 -10.85 15.47
CA LEU A 45 -15.49 -11.65 14.93
C LEU A 45 -15.30 -12.99 15.65
N ASN A 46 -15.42 -13.01 16.99
CA ASN A 46 -15.34 -14.24 17.77
C ASN A 46 -16.48 -15.20 17.42
N ARG A 47 -17.72 -14.70 17.30
CA ARG A 47 -18.87 -15.50 16.87
C ARG A 47 -18.64 -16.14 15.51
N ASP A 48 -18.13 -15.38 14.55
CA ASP A 48 -17.91 -15.84 13.17
C ASP A 48 -16.74 -16.84 13.10
N ILE A 49 -15.68 -16.64 13.89
CA ILE A 49 -14.57 -17.61 14.05
C ILE A 49 -15.08 -18.91 14.67
N ASP A 50 -15.94 -18.85 15.69
CA ASP A 50 -16.51 -20.04 16.33
C ASP A 50 -17.42 -20.81 15.37
N ALA A 51 -18.21 -20.11 14.54
CA ALA A 51 -19.04 -20.72 13.51
C ALA A 51 -18.17 -21.46 12.47
N LEU A 52 -17.18 -20.79 11.90
CA LEU A 52 -16.26 -21.42 10.94
C LEU A 52 -15.46 -22.57 11.54
N THR A 53 -15.11 -22.49 12.84
CA THR A 53 -14.42 -23.59 13.53
C THR A 53 -15.29 -24.84 13.60
N LYS A 54 -16.59 -24.69 13.88
CA LYS A 54 -17.56 -25.80 13.88
C LYS A 54 -17.72 -26.42 12.47
N GLU A 55 -17.84 -25.58 11.46
CA GLU A 55 -17.90 -26.02 10.07
C GLU A 55 -16.62 -26.77 9.65
N LEU A 56 -15.44 -26.27 10.02
CA LEU A 56 -14.15 -26.93 9.79
C LEU A 56 -14.07 -28.31 10.47
N TYR A 57 -14.59 -28.44 11.70
CA TYR A 57 -14.62 -29.73 12.40
C TYR A 57 -15.57 -30.72 11.72
N ALA A 58 -16.75 -30.24 11.30
CA ALA A 58 -17.71 -31.07 10.58
C ALA A 58 -17.13 -31.56 9.23
N GLU A 59 -16.50 -30.67 8.45
CA GLU A 59 -15.89 -30.99 7.18
C GLU A 59 -14.68 -31.93 7.30
N ALA A 60 -13.88 -31.75 8.39
CA ALA A 60 -12.74 -32.63 8.67
C ALA A 60 -13.13 -33.99 9.26
N GLY A 61 -14.37 -34.14 9.77
CA GLY A 61 -14.82 -35.31 10.52
C GLY A 61 -14.17 -35.52 11.87
N GLN A 62 -13.47 -34.50 12.40
CA GLN A 62 -12.74 -34.55 13.69
C GLN A 62 -12.44 -33.16 14.23
N VAL A 63 -12.24 -33.07 15.53
CA VAL A 63 -11.74 -31.88 16.22
C VAL A 63 -10.23 -31.78 16.00
N PHE A 64 -9.74 -30.59 15.65
CA PHE A 64 -8.33 -30.33 15.45
C PHE A 64 -8.02 -28.83 15.75
N ASN A 65 -6.76 -28.45 15.81
CA ASN A 65 -6.36 -27.05 15.93
C ASN A 65 -6.22 -26.40 14.52
N PRO A 66 -7.12 -25.47 14.11
CA PRO A 66 -7.07 -24.80 12.81
C PRO A 66 -5.82 -23.92 12.60
N ASN A 67 -5.07 -23.63 13.67
CA ASN A 67 -3.80 -22.91 13.61
C ASN A 67 -2.58 -23.84 13.57
N SER A 68 -2.78 -25.19 13.51
CA SER A 68 -1.69 -26.16 13.43
C SER A 68 -1.43 -26.60 11.99
N PRO A 69 -0.35 -26.12 11.32
CA PRO A 69 -0.02 -26.54 9.95
C PRO A 69 0.11 -28.07 9.80
N LYS A 70 0.64 -28.73 10.84
CA LYS A 70 0.83 -30.19 10.84
C LYS A 70 -0.51 -30.94 10.79
N GLN A 71 -1.49 -30.53 11.61
CA GLN A 71 -2.80 -31.18 11.63
C GLN A 71 -3.57 -30.92 10.33
N ILE A 72 -3.50 -29.68 9.82
CA ILE A 72 -4.12 -29.30 8.53
C ILE A 72 -3.53 -30.13 7.39
N LEU A 73 -2.18 -30.27 7.30
CA LEU A 73 -1.55 -31.09 6.27
C LEU A 73 -1.99 -32.57 6.36
N THR A 74 -2.14 -33.09 7.57
CA THR A 74 -2.66 -34.46 7.76
C THR A 74 -4.07 -34.60 7.21
N ILE A 75 -4.99 -33.67 7.54
CA ILE A 75 -6.38 -33.69 7.05
C ILE A 75 -6.41 -33.56 5.54
N LEU A 76 -5.70 -32.60 4.95
CA LEU A 76 -5.65 -32.40 3.51
C LEU A 76 -5.11 -33.63 2.77
N LYS A 77 -4.16 -34.35 3.36
CA LYS A 77 -3.61 -35.60 2.80
C LYS A 77 -4.58 -36.76 2.95
N THR A 78 -5.15 -36.97 4.16
CA THR A 78 -5.96 -38.19 4.45
C THR A 78 -7.35 -38.10 3.88
N ASN A 79 -8.02 -36.92 3.98
CA ASN A 79 -9.42 -36.79 3.58
C ASN A 79 -9.58 -36.38 2.12
N TYR A 80 -8.61 -35.61 1.56
CA TYR A 80 -8.70 -35.06 0.21
C TYR A 80 -7.57 -35.52 -0.74
N GLY A 81 -6.65 -36.34 -0.28
CA GLY A 81 -5.57 -36.90 -1.12
C GLY A 81 -4.56 -35.85 -1.62
N LEU A 82 -4.53 -34.65 -1.05
CA LEU A 82 -3.66 -33.56 -1.51
C LEU A 82 -2.21 -33.82 -1.11
N LYS A 83 -1.31 -33.84 -2.11
CA LYS A 83 0.15 -34.05 -1.91
C LYS A 83 0.91 -32.73 -1.82
N ILE A 84 0.54 -31.88 -0.84
CA ILE A 84 1.19 -30.59 -0.60
C ILE A 84 2.13 -30.68 0.61
N LYS A 85 3.19 -29.86 0.60
CA LYS A 85 4.22 -29.85 1.65
C LYS A 85 4.09 -28.68 2.63
N SER A 86 3.18 -27.74 2.34
CA SER A 86 2.97 -26.54 3.15
C SER A 86 1.51 -26.12 3.08
N THR A 87 1.01 -25.49 4.15
CA THR A 87 -0.32 -24.88 4.21
C THR A 87 -0.27 -23.38 3.94
N ASN A 88 0.82 -22.86 3.37
CA ASN A 88 0.90 -21.48 2.94
C ASN A 88 -0.18 -21.19 1.89
N ILE A 89 -0.66 -19.95 1.86
CA ILE A 89 -1.79 -19.56 1.01
C ILE A 89 -1.55 -19.90 -0.46
N ASP A 90 -0.35 -19.63 -0.98
CA ASP A 90 0.08 -19.93 -2.36
C ASP A 90 0.01 -21.42 -2.73
N LYS A 91 0.00 -22.32 -1.74
CA LYS A 91 -0.05 -23.78 -1.92
C LYS A 91 -1.44 -24.36 -1.79
N ILE A 92 -2.34 -23.71 -1.04
CA ILE A 92 -3.68 -24.22 -0.79
C ILE A 92 -4.75 -23.46 -1.58
N GLU A 93 -4.57 -22.17 -1.87
CA GLU A 93 -5.51 -21.34 -2.65
C GLU A 93 -5.96 -21.95 -3.99
N PRO A 94 -5.10 -22.66 -4.77
CA PRO A 94 -5.54 -23.32 -6.00
C PRO A 94 -6.61 -24.40 -5.81
N PHE A 95 -6.84 -24.86 -4.58
CA PHE A 95 -7.84 -25.89 -4.24
C PHE A 95 -9.12 -25.30 -3.63
N ARG A 96 -9.24 -23.98 -3.53
CA ARG A 96 -10.34 -23.27 -2.87
C ARG A 96 -11.70 -23.69 -3.42
N ASP A 97 -11.84 -23.69 -4.75
CA ASP A 97 -13.11 -23.97 -5.41
C ASP A 97 -13.44 -25.48 -5.51
N THR A 98 -12.46 -26.34 -5.26
CA THR A 98 -12.61 -27.81 -5.41
C THR A 98 -12.63 -28.57 -4.11
N VAL A 99 -12.14 -27.96 -3.01
CA VAL A 99 -12.05 -28.58 -1.68
C VAL A 99 -12.70 -27.67 -0.65
N PRO A 100 -13.95 -27.97 -0.21
CA PRO A 100 -14.70 -27.12 0.74
C PRO A 100 -13.91 -26.79 2.02
N PHE A 101 -13.16 -27.75 2.55
CA PHE A 101 -12.28 -27.55 3.69
C PHE A 101 -11.27 -26.42 3.48
N VAL A 102 -10.73 -26.26 2.27
CA VAL A 102 -9.76 -25.21 1.95
C VAL A 102 -10.42 -23.84 1.98
N ASP A 103 -11.62 -23.69 1.41
CA ASP A 103 -12.36 -22.41 1.45
C ASP A 103 -12.68 -22.00 2.89
N LEU A 104 -13.19 -22.93 3.70
CA LEU A 104 -13.45 -22.69 5.13
C LEU A 104 -12.18 -22.31 5.89
N LEU A 105 -11.07 -23.01 5.63
CA LEU A 105 -9.77 -22.74 6.28
C LEU A 105 -9.24 -21.36 5.91
N LEU A 106 -9.38 -20.93 4.66
CA LEU A 106 -8.93 -19.62 4.22
C LEU A 106 -9.77 -18.50 4.86
N LYS A 107 -11.11 -18.65 4.91
CA LYS A 107 -12.01 -17.75 5.62
C LYS A 107 -11.67 -17.66 7.12
N TYR A 108 -11.49 -18.81 7.78
CA TYR A 108 -11.08 -18.86 9.17
C TYR A 108 -9.77 -18.09 9.41
N ARG A 109 -8.75 -18.34 8.57
CA ARG A 109 -7.44 -17.67 8.71
C ARG A 109 -7.51 -16.16 8.52
N GLU A 110 -8.36 -15.69 7.62
CA GLU A 110 -8.60 -14.27 7.43
C GLU A 110 -9.13 -13.63 8.71
N LEU A 111 -10.22 -14.18 9.27
CA LEU A 111 -10.82 -13.68 10.51
C LEU A 111 -9.88 -13.82 11.72
N PHE A 112 -9.20 -14.96 11.83
CA PHE A 112 -8.25 -15.18 12.93
C PHE A 112 -7.06 -14.21 12.86
N LYS A 113 -6.57 -13.87 11.66
CA LYS A 113 -5.54 -12.85 11.45
C LYS A 113 -6.05 -11.46 11.88
N LEU A 114 -7.28 -11.09 11.51
CA LEU A 114 -7.88 -9.82 11.95
C LEU A 114 -7.88 -9.72 13.47
N LYS A 115 -8.30 -10.78 14.15
CA LYS A 115 -8.33 -10.84 15.61
C LYS A 115 -6.93 -10.73 16.22
N SER A 116 -6.06 -11.69 15.89
CA SER A 116 -4.77 -11.88 16.57
C SER A 116 -3.73 -10.83 16.21
N THR A 117 -3.76 -10.32 14.98
CA THR A 117 -2.74 -9.36 14.48
C THR A 117 -3.14 -7.91 14.73
N TYR A 118 -4.45 -7.61 14.73
CA TYR A 118 -4.93 -6.23 14.83
C TYR A 118 -5.77 -5.97 16.09
N LEU A 119 -6.91 -6.62 16.28
CA LEU A 119 -7.84 -6.24 17.35
C LEU A 119 -7.26 -6.48 18.77
N GLU A 120 -6.69 -7.66 19.02
CA GLU A 120 -6.12 -7.99 20.35
C GLU A 120 -4.92 -7.08 20.72
N PRO A 121 -3.95 -6.80 19.83
CA PRO A 121 -2.90 -5.84 20.15
C PRO A 121 -3.41 -4.42 20.37
N ILE A 122 -4.34 -3.92 19.55
CA ILE A 122 -4.95 -2.60 19.71
C ILE A 122 -5.67 -2.50 21.06
N LYS A 123 -6.47 -3.52 21.42
CA LYS A 123 -7.19 -3.59 22.69
C LYS A 123 -6.23 -3.53 23.88
N ARG A 124 -5.11 -4.25 23.83
CA ARG A 124 -4.10 -4.22 24.90
C ARG A 124 -3.41 -2.85 24.99
N MET A 125 -3.04 -2.28 23.86
CA MET A 125 -2.34 -0.98 23.82
C MET A 125 -3.23 0.15 24.35
N THR A 126 -4.53 0.12 24.06
CA THR A 126 -5.49 1.15 24.50
C THR A 126 -6.14 0.84 25.86
N ASP A 127 -5.63 -0.12 26.61
CA ASP A 127 -6.13 -0.39 27.96
C ASP A 127 -5.74 0.76 28.90
N PRO A 128 -6.69 1.35 29.67
CA PRO A 128 -6.41 2.45 30.58
C PRO A 128 -5.40 2.12 31.70
N SER A 129 -5.10 0.83 31.89
CA SER A 129 -4.10 0.39 32.87
C SER A 129 -2.66 0.47 32.38
N VAL A 130 -2.43 0.67 31.07
CA VAL A 130 -1.09 0.85 30.53
C VAL A 130 -0.66 2.32 30.57
N GLU A 131 0.64 2.57 30.46
CA GLU A 131 1.16 3.93 30.41
C GLU A 131 0.65 4.70 29.18
N VAL A 132 0.49 6.03 29.30
CA VAL A 132 0.03 6.92 28.22
C VAL A 132 0.88 6.75 26.96
N ALA A 133 2.21 6.66 27.08
CA ALA A 133 3.10 6.43 25.96
C ALA A 133 2.86 5.10 25.22
N GLN A 134 2.11 4.18 25.82
CA GLN A 134 1.71 2.90 25.24
C GLN A 134 0.23 2.85 24.83
N GLY A 135 -0.50 3.99 24.95
CA GLY A 135 -1.90 4.11 24.55
C GLY A 135 -2.92 4.14 25.71
N GLY A 136 -2.47 4.28 26.98
CA GLY A 136 -3.36 4.39 28.16
C GLY A 136 -4.24 5.64 28.15
N ASP A 137 -3.99 6.58 27.24
CA ASP A 137 -4.83 7.74 26.92
C ASP A 137 -5.96 7.40 25.90
N GLY A 138 -6.07 6.13 25.47
CA GLY A 138 -7.03 5.69 24.47
C GLY A 138 -6.59 5.90 23.01
N ARG A 139 -5.32 6.27 22.80
CA ARG A 139 -4.74 6.47 21.46
C ARG A 139 -3.70 5.39 21.16
N ILE A 140 -3.46 5.15 19.90
CA ILE A 140 -2.35 4.34 19.42
C ILE A 140 -1.24 5.28 18.94
N HIS A 141 -0.02 5.04 19.40
CA HIS A 141 1.17 5.83 19.12
C HIS A 141 2.16 5.04 18.24
N PRO A 142 1.91 4.93 16.91
CA PRO A 142 2.78 4.16 16.03
C PRO A 142 4.14 4.83 15.91
N THR A 143 5.18 4.04 15.69
CA THR A 143 6.51 4.57 15.38
C THR A 143 6.70 4.58 13.87
N PHE A 144 6.84 5.76 13.28
CA PHE A 144 7.20 5.93 11.88
C PHE A 144 8.72 6.00 11.74
N VAL A 145 9.28 5.19 10.83
CA VAL A 145 10.73 5.08 10.65
C VAL A 145 11.08 5.41 9.20
N GLN A 146 11.88 6.44 9.02
CA GLN A 146 12.45 6.80 7.72
C GLN A 146 13.75 6.05 7.44
N MET A 147 14.18 6.00 6.19
CA MET A 147 15.44 5.39 5.71
C MET A 147 15.59 3.88 6.01
N LYS A 148 14.54 3.19 6.49
CA LYS A 148 14.54 1.74 6.71
C LYS A 148 14.23 0.97 5.41
N ALA A 149 13.28 1.44 4.64
CA ALA A 149 12.94 0.85 3.34
C ALA A 149 13.92 1.33 2.27
N ALA A 150 14.43 0.40 1.45
CA ALA A 150 15.39 0.73 0.38
C ALA A 150 14.88 1.76 -0.64
N THR A 151 13.55 1.87 -0.80
CA THR A 151 12.90 2.85 -1.68
C THR A 151 12.75 4.24 -1.05
N GLY A 152 13.18 4.43 0.20
CA GLY A 152 12.97 5.69 0.93
C GLY A 152 11.57 5.83 1.54
N ARG A 153 10.64 4.90 1.34
CA ARG A 153 9.32 4.94 1.99
C ARG A 153 9.45 4.94 3.50
N ILE A 154 8.55 5.66 4.16
CA ILE A 154 8.39 5.61 5.61
C ILE A 154 7.75 4.27 5.96
N THR A 155 8.32 3.57 6.93
CA THR A 155 7.73 2.35 7.50
C THR A 155 7.06 2.67 8.83
N CYS A 156 6.12 1.83 9.23
CA CYS A 156 5.37 1.99 10.47
C CYS A 156 5.48 0.72 11.32
N GLU A 157 5.75 0.89 12.62
CA GLU A 157 5.88 -0.22 13.56
C GLU A 157 5.35 0.17 14.95
N ASN A 158 5.06 -0.84 15.76
CA ASN A 158 4.65 -0.72 17.17
C ASN A 158 3.37 0.13 17.42
N PRO A 159 2.22 -0.18 16.76
CA PRO A 159 1.93 -1.18 15.76
C PRO A 159 2.09 -0.67 14.33
N ASN A 160 2.13 -1.57 13.33
CA ASN A 160 2.13 -1.18 11.93
C ASN A 160 0.70 -0.83 11.47
N LEU A 161 0.37 0.46 11.48
CA LEU A 161 -0.94 0.95 11.04
C LEU A 161 -1.08 1.03 9.51
N GLN A 162 0.04 0.98 8.74
CA GLN A 162 0.00 1.00 7.27
C GLN A 162 -0.61 -0.27 6.67
N ASN A 163 -0.75 -1.33 7.46
CA ASN A 163 -1.33 -2.61 7.02
C ASN A 163 -2.71 -2.89 7.63
N ILE A 164 -3.35 -1.92 8.27
CA ILE A 164 -4.69 -2.08 8.84
C ILE A 164 -5.70 -2.30 7.70
N PRO A 165 -6.42 -3.43 7.69
CA PRO A 165 -7.44 -3.69 6.68
C PRO A 165 -8.60 -2.68 6.76
N PRO A 166 -9.23 -2.31 5.63
CA PRO A 166 -10.38 -1.39 5.64
C PRO A 166 -11.48 -1.78 6.63
N SER A 167 -11.74 -3.09 6.78
CA SER A 167 -12.74 -3.62 7.71
C SER A 167 -12.47 -3.34 9.19
N VAL A 168 -11.29 -2.87 9.56
CA VAL A 168 -10.90 -2.54 10.95
C VAL A 168 -10.78 -1.02 11.14
N ARG A 169 -10.64 -0.24 10.07
CA ARG A 169 -10.36 1.21 10.14
C ARG A 169 -11.41 2.01 10.91
N GLU A 170 -12.67 1.57 10.93
CA GLU A 170 -13.78 2.26 11.61
C GLU A 170 -13.63 2.40 13.15
N ILE A 171 -12.70 1.63 13.76
CA ILE A 171 -12.40 1.76 15.19
C ILE A 171 -11.52 2.96 15.52
N PHE A 172 -10.82 3.52 14.52
CA PHE A 172 -9.99 4.71 14.67
C PHE A 172 -10.84 5.95 14.38
N VAL A 173 -10.98 6.80 15.38
CA VAL A 173 -11.91 7.95 15.37
C VAL A 173 -11.17 9.25 15.59
N SER A 174 -11.83 10.37 15.21
CA SER A 174 -11.37 11.70 15.59
C SER A 174 -11.65 11.99 17.07
N GLN A 175 -10.87 12.89 17.66
CA GLN A 175 -11.18 13.47 18.96
C GLN A 175 -12.47 14.30 18.85
N ARG A 176 -13.23 14.39 19.95
CA ARG A 176 -14.44 15.23 19.99
C ARG A 176 -14.15 16.67 19.59
N GLY A 177 -14.93 17.19 18.64
CA GLY A 177 -14.76 18.54 18.07
C GLY A 177 -13.71 18.61 16.96
N TYR A 178 -13.28 17.46 16.44
CA TYR A 178 -12.38 17.32 15.29
C TYR A 178 -13.00 16.37 14.26
N LYS A 179 -12.46 16.41 13.04
CA LYS A 179 -12.70 15.43 11.97
C LYS A 179 -11.40 14.76 11.58
N LEU A 180 -11.48 13.51 11.11
CA LEU A 180 -10.40 12.92 10.35
C LEU A 180 -10.52 13.37 8.89
N VAL A 181 -9.38 13.71 8.31
CA VAL A 181 -9.27 14.15 6.91
C VAL A 181 -8.16 13.34 6.25
N SER A 182 -8.51 12.61 5.20
CA SER A 182 -7.56 11.92 4.34
C SER A 182 -7.27 12.74 3.10
N LEU A 183 -6.00 12.85 2.75
CA LEU A 183 -5.53 13.40 1.47
C LEU A 183 -4.63 12.34 0.81
N ASP A 184 -5.13 11.74 -0.28
CA ASP A 184 -4.50 10.64 -1.01
C ASP A 184 -4.10 11.05 -2.43
N TYR A 185 -2.85 10.83 -2.80
CA TYR A 185 -2.39 11.10 -4.16
C TYR A 185 -2.99 10.12 -5.16
N SER A 186 -3.78 10.64 -6.08
CA SER A 186 -4.39 9.84 -7.13
C SER A 186 -3.34 9.26 -8.09
N GLN A 187 -3.13 7.94 -8.04
CA GLN A 187 -2.29 7.18 -8.96
C GLN A 187 -0.86 7.75 -9.11
N ILE A 188 -0.23 8.17 -8.01
CA ILE A 188 1.06 8.87 -8.02
C ILE A 188 2.14 8.12 -8.80
N GLU A 189 2.25 6.79 -8.62
CA GLU A 189 3.28 5.98 -9.30
C GLU A 189 3.09 5.96 -10.82
N LEU A 190 1.84 5.94 -11.32
CA LEU A 190 1.55 6.02 -12.76
C LEU A 190 1.83 7.42 -13.31
N ARG A 191 1.58 8.47 -12.54
CA ARG A 191 1.91 9.86 -12.92
C ARG A 191 3.43 10.07 -12.96
N ILE A 192 4.16 9.50 -12.01
CA ILE A 192 5.63 9.49 -12.03
C ILE A 192 6.15 8.73 -13.25
N LEU A 193 5.61 7.53 -13.54
CA LEU A 193 5.98 6.75 -14.73
C LEU A 193 5.72 7.56 -16.00
N ALA A 194 4.54 8.17 -16.14
CA ALA A 194 4.21 9.02 -17.29
C ALA A 194 5.22 10.17 -17.47
N SER A 195 5.62 10.80 -16.35
CA SER A 195 6.58 11.89 -16.36
C SER A 195 8.01 11.45 -16.72
N LEU A 196 8.44 10.26 -16.25
CA LEU A 196 9.77 9.71 -16.51
C LEU A 196 9.91 9.17 -17.94
N THR A 197 8.84 8.58 -18.49
CA THR A 197 8.84 7.96 -19.82
C THR A 197 8.39 8.91 -20.92
N GLU A 198 7.69 9.99 -20.55
CA GLU A 198 7.02 10.91 -21.49
C GLU A 198 6.11 10.18 -22.49
N ASP A 199 5.54 9.05 -22.06
CA ASP A 199 4.63 8.29 -22.93
C ASP A 199 3.44 9.15 -23.36
N PRO A 200 3.22 9.33 -24.70
CA PRO A 200 2.22 10.29 -25.20
C PRO A 200 0.79 9.98 -24.73
N GLU A 201 0.44 8.69 -24.61
CA GLU A 201 -0.90 8.29 -24.20
C GLU A 201 -1.11 8.50 -22.70
N MET A 202 -0.13 8.11 -21.87
CA MET A 202 -0.18 8.38 -20.44
C MET A 202 -0.19 9.89 -20.16
N MET A 203 0.67 10.64 -20.83
CA MET A 203 0.72 12.10 -20.72
C MET A 203 -0.62 12.75 -21.08
N ARG A 204 -1.24 12.31 -22.17
CA ARG A 204 -2.56 12.81 -22.60
C ARG A 204 -3.64 12.46 -21.56
N ALA A 205 -3.68 11.19 -21.12
CA ALA A 205 -4.65 10.71 -20.14
C ALA A 205 -4.61 11.52 -18.85
N PHE A 206 -3.42 11.73 -18.26
CA PHE A 206 -3.30 12.47 -17.00
C PHE A 206 -3.53 13.99 -17.16
N LYS A 207 -3.15 14.60 -18.28
CA LYS A 207 -3.44 16.02 -18.56
C LYS A 207 -4.94 16.30 -18.77
N SER A 208 -5.68 15.34 -19.36
CA SER A 208 -7.12 15.45 -19.55
C SER A 208 -7.95 14.84 -18.41
N ASN A 209 -7.31 14.41 -17.33
CA ASN A 209 -7.95 13.72 -16.21
C ASN A 209 -8.80 12.50 -16.64
N SER A 210 -8.35 11.76 -17.66
CA SER A 210 -9.03 10.58 -18.19
C SER A 210 -8.60 9.33 -17.43
N ASP A 211 -9.45 8.31 -17.43
CA ASP A 211 -9.17 7.03 -16.77
C ASP A 211 -8.15 6.20 -17.57
N ILE A 212 -6.89 6.21 -17.13
CA ILE A 212 -5.80 5.47 -17.77
C ILE A 212 -6.07 3.96 -17.80
N HIS A 213 -6.78 3.39 -16.82
CA HIS A 213 -7.10 1.98 -16.81
C HIS A 213 -8.17 1.62 -17.86
N GLN A 214 -9.11 2.53 -18.09
CA GLN A 214 -10.11 2.37 -19.15
C GLN A 214 -9.45 2.50 -20.53
N ILE A 215 -8.55 3.46 -20.71
CA ILE A 215 -7.78 3.63 -21.96
C ILE A 215 -6.95 2.38 -22.23
N THR A 216 -6.21 1.88 -21.25
CA THR A 216 -5.44 0.64 -21.37
C THR A 216 -6.33 -0.54 -21.73
N ALA A 217 -7.48 -0.70 -21.05
CA ALA A 217 -8.43 -1.76 -21.36
C ALA A 217 -8.95 -1.70 -22.80
N SER A 218 -9.36 -0.51 -23.26
CA SER A 218 -9.79 -0.28 -24.65
C SER A 218 -8.75 -0.76 -25.67
N LYS A 219 -7.48 -0.47 -25.41
CA LYS A 219 -6.37 -0.86 -26.30
C LYS A 219 -6.11 -2.35 -26.29
N ILE A 220 -5.88 -2.96 -25.09
CA ILE A 220 -5.50 -4.38 -24.99
C ILE A 220 -6.63 -5.35 -25.39
N TYR A 221 -7.88 -4.93 -25.24
CA TYR A 221 -9.05 -5.72 -25.69
C TYR A 221 -9.54 -5.33 -27.09
N ASN A 222 -8.96 -4.27 -27.69
CA ASN A 222 -9.36 -3.70 -28.98
C ASN A 222 -10.87 -3.41 -29.07
N VAL A 223 -11.38 -2.69 -28.06
CA VAL A 223 -12.78 -2.26 -27.96
C VAL A 223 -12.84 -0.73 -27.80
N SER A 224 -14.01 -0.13 -28.08
CA SER A 224 -14.19 1.30 -27.80
C SER A 224 -14.16 1.59 -26.30
N LEU A 225 -13.87 2.84 -25.92
CA LEU A 225 -13.86 3.22 -24.49
C LEU A 225 -15.21 2.92 -23.80
N ASN A 226 -16.32 3.11 -24.53
CA ASN A 226 -17.66 2.87 -23.99
C ASN A 226 -18.01 1.39 -23.81
N ASP A 227 -17.31 0.50 -24.49
CA ASP A 227 -17.50 -0.95 -24.43
C ASP A 227 -16.59 -1.62 -23.39
N VAL A 228 -15.75 -0.85 -22.69
CA VAL A 228 -14.90 -1.36 -21.62
C VAL A 228 -15.74 -1.78 -20.43
N THR A 229 -15.76 -3.07 -20.15
CA THR A 229 -16.46 -3.63 -18.98
C THR A 229 -15.65 -3.41 -17.68
N PRO A 230 -16.29 -3.44 -16.49
CA PRO A 230 -15.60 -3.40 -15.20
C PRO A 230 -14.51 -4.48 -15.06
N THR A 231 -14.74 -5.66 -15.60
CA THR A 231 -13.76 -6.77 -15.60
C THR A 231 -12.53 -6.42 -16.45
N MET A 232 -12.73 -5.94 -17.67
CA MET A 232 -11.64 -5.50 -18.55
C MET A 232 -10.81 -4.38 -17.87
N ARG A 233 -11.49 -3.39 -17.28
CA ARG A 233 -10.84 -2.30 -16.56
C ARG A 233 -10.02 -2.81 -15.36
N LYS A 234 -10.55 -3.82 -14.63
CA LYS A 234 -9.82 -4.45 -13.51
C LYS A 234 -8.54 -5.15 -13.99
N VAL A 235 -8.60 -5.91 -15.09
CA VAL A 235 -7.41 -6.54 -15.69
C VAL A 235 -6.39 -5.49 -16.13
N ALA A 236 -6.84 -4.44 -16.81
CA ALA A 236 -5.96 -3.33 -17.22
C ALA A 236 -5.35 -2.59 -16.03
N LYS A 237 -6.08 -2.42 -14.92
CA LYS A 237 -5.53 -1.88 -13.67
C LYS A 237 -4.41 -2.78 -13.14
N THR A 238 -4.63 -4.08 -13.10
CA THR A 238 -3.60 -5.06 -12.67
C THR A 238 -2.37 -4.99 -13.59
N LEU A 239 -2.56 -4.85 -14.90
CA LEU A 239 -1.48 -4.74 -15.88
C LEU A 239 -0.70 -3.42 -15.71
N ASN A 240 -1.39 -2.28 -15.61
CA ASN A 240 -0.74 -0.97 -15.44
C ASN A 240 0.16 -0.93 -14.20
N PHE A 241 -0.31 -1.45 -13.06
CA PHE A 241 0.53 -1.56 -11.87
C PHE A 241 1.59 -2.66 -12.04
N GLY A 242 1.23 -3.79 -12.65
CA GLY A 242 2.14 -4.89 -12.91
C GLY A 242 3.37 -4.49 -13.72
N VAL A 243 3.20 -3.62 -14.72
CA VAL A 243 4.31 -3.10 -15.53
C VAL A 243 5.30 -2.30 -14.69
N ILE A 244 4.82 -1.46 -13.76
CA ILE A 244 5.68 -0.72 -12.82
C ILE A 244 6.55 -1.67 -12.01
N TYR A 245 5.99 -2.82 -11.61
CA TYR A 245 6.67 -3.81 -10.76
C TYR A 245 7.40 -4.90 -11.55
N GLY A 246 7.55 -4.75 -12.88
CA GLY A 246 8.20 -5.74 -13.72
C GLY A 246 7.51 -7.11 -13.70
N MET A 247 6.17 -7.12 -13.62
CA MET A 247 5.35 -8.33 -13.55
C MET A 247 5.46 -9.14 -14.86
N GLY A 248 5.78 -10.43 -14.74
CA GLY A 248 5.75 -11.35 -15.87
C GLY A 248 4.37 -11.96 -16.13
N ALA A 249 4.19 -12.55 -17.30
CA ALA A 249 2.91 -13.12 -17.76
C ALA A 249 2.28 -14.15 -16.80
N ARG A 250 3.10 -14.94 -16.09
CA ARG A 250 2.60 -15.92 -15.11
C ARG A 250 1.92 -15.25 -13.91
N ALA A 251 2.52 -14.17 -13.40
CA ALA A 251 1.97 -13.43 -12.27
C ALA A 251 0.70 -12.66 -12.69
N LEU A 252 0.71 -12.04 -13.88
CA LEU A 252 -0.47 -11.39 -14.43
C LEU A 252 -1.62 -12.39 -14.60
N ALA A 253 -1.37 -13.57 -15.18
CA ALA A 253 -2.37 -14.62 -15.33
C ALA A 253 -3.02 -15.01 -13.99
N GLN A 254 -2.20 -15.20 -12.96
CA GLN A 254 -2.67 -15.59 -11.63
C GLN A 254 -3.55 -14.48 -10.97
N GLN A 255 -3.22 -13.21 -11.17
CA GLN A 255 -3.95 -12.09 -10.56
C GLN A 255 -5.19 -11.66 -11.33
N SER A 256 -5.23 -11.90 -12.64
CA SER A 256 -6.30 -11.44 -13.53
C SER A 256 -7.30 -12.53 -13.93
N GLY A 257 -7.02 -13.81 -13.61
CA GLY A 257 -7.82 -14.94 -14.07
C GLY A 257 -7.62 -15.31 -15.55
N LEU A 258 -6.63 -14.70 -16.22
CA LEU A 258 -6.26 -15.00 -17.59
C LEU A 258 -5.43 -16.29 -17.68
N THR A 259 -5.40 -16.91 -18.86
CA THR A 259 -4.41 -17.96 -19.14
C THR A 259 -3.01 -17.32 -19.29
N PRO A 260 -1.91 -18.08 -19.05
CA PRO A 260 -0.54 -17.56 -19.25
C PRO A 260 -0.28 -17.07 -20.68
N LYS A 261 -0.97 -17.64 -21.68
CA LYS A 261 -0.86 -17.23 -23.09
C LYS A 261 -1.51 -15.86 -23.32
N GLU A 262 -2.72 -15.67 -22.81
CA GLU A 262 -3.44 -14.39 -22.90
C GLU A 262 -2.69 -13.29 -22.13
N ALA A 263 -2.21 -13.60 -20.93
CA ALA A 263 -1.42 -12.66 -20.13
C ALA A 263 -0.13 -12.22 -20.85
N LYS A 264 0.54 -13.15 -21.54
CA LYS A 264 1.70 -12.82 -22.37
C LYS A 264 1.32 -11.89 -23.53
N GLN A 265 0.25 -12.24 -24.25
CA GLN A 265 -0.24 -11.43 -25.36
C GLN A 265 -0.58 -10.01 -24.88
N PHE A 266 -1.25 -9.86 -23.76
CA PHE A 266 -1.60 -8.54 -23.18
C PHE A 266 -0.37 -7.71 -22.79
N ILE A 267 0.67 -8.34 -22.23
CA ILE A 267 1.94 -7.64 -21.96
C ILE A 267 2.62 -7.20 -23.25
N ASP A 268 2.64 -8.06 -24.28
CA ASP A 268 3.27 -7.76 -25.57
C ASP A 268 2.52 -6.59 -26.27
N GLU A 269 1.18 -6.60 -26.25
CA GLU A 269 0.35 -5.51 -26.80
C GLU A 269 0.51 -4.22 -25.99
N TYR A 270 0.55 -4.32 -24.64
CA TYR A 270 0.81 -3.17 -23.78
C TYR A 270 2.11 -2.45 -24.15
N PHE A 271 3.21 -3.18 -24.27
CA PHE A 271 4.49 -2.59 -24.62
C PHE A 271 4.58 -2.13 -26.09
N LYS A 272 3.71 -2.62 -26.96
CA LYS A 272 3.56 -2.07 -28.32
C LYS A 272 2.88 -0.72 -28.30
N ASP A 273 1.82 -0.57 -27.50
CA ASP A 273 1.06 0.67 -27.39
C ASP A 273 1.77 1.73 -26.52
N PHE A 274 2.49 1.28 -25.48
CA PHE A 274 3.28 2.10 -24.57
C PHE A 274 4.78 1.82 -24.74
N SER A 275 5.28 1.97 -25.96
CA SER A 275 6.64 1.58 -26.34
C SER A 275 7.74 2.38 -25.62
N THR A 276 7.46 3.64 -25.26
CA THR A 276 8.39 4.49 -24.50
C THR A 276 8.66 3.92 -23.09
N ILE A 277 7.67 3.25 -22.47
CA ILE A 277 7.86 2.59 -21.18
C ILE A 277 8.88 1.46 -21.33
N LYS A 278 8.76 0.64 -22.38
CA LYS A 278 9.72 -0.45 -22.63
C LYS A 278 11.13 0.07 -22.87
N GLN A 279 11.26 1.11 -23.69
CA GLN A 279 12.56 1.75 -23.97
C GLN A 279 13.19 2.30 -22.68
N TRP A 280 12.39 2.95 -21.83
CA TRP A 280 12.85 3.46 -20.54
C TRP A 280 13.33 2.33 -19.63
N GLN A 281 12.57 1.22 -19.51
CA GLN A 281 12.98 0.06 -18.73
C GLN A 281 14.31 -0.52 -19.24
N ASP A 282 14.46 -0.71 -20.56
CA ASP A 282 15.67 -1.25 -21.16
C ASP A 282 16.88 -0.32 -20.92
N THR A 283 16.67 0.99 -20.99
CA THR A 283 17.70 2.01 -20.69
C THR A 283 18.16 1.94 -19.26
N ILE A 284 17.22 1.86 -18.31
CA ILE A 284 17.56 1.73 -16.87
C ILE A 284 18.34 0.44 -16.63
N LEU A 285 17.87 -0.70 -17.15
CA LEU A 285 18.54 -1.97 -16.95
C LEU A 285 19.97 -1.98 -17.53
N ALA A 286 20.17 -1.35 -18.71
CA ALA A 286 21.50 -1.20 -19.30
C ALA A 286 22.41 -0.37 -18.38
N LYS A 287 21.93 0.80 -17.93
CA LYS A 287 22.66 1.69 -17.02
C LYS A 287 23.02 0.99 -15.70
N VAL A 288 22.07 0.27 -15.09
CA VAL A 288 22.30 -0.42 -13.82
C VAL A 288 23.31 -1.58 -13.97
N ARG A 289 23.28 -2.31 -15.09
CA ARG A 289 24.30 -3.36 -15.37
C ARG A 289 25.70 -2.79 -15.51
N GLU A 290 25.85 -1.57 -16.02
CA GLU A 290 27.13 -0.90 -16.17
C GLU A 290 27.66 -0.36 -14.84
N GLN A 291 26.81 0.34 -14.06
CA GLN A 291 27.25 1.09 -12.87
C GLN A 291 27.03 0.36 -11.53
N GLY A 292 26.24 -0.74 -11.50
CA GLY A 292 25.97 -1.55 -10.29
C GLY A 292 24.95 -0.97 -9.32
N PHE A 293 24.31 0.15 -9.64
CA PHE A 293 23.29 0.78 -8.82
C PHE A 293 22.20 1.45 -9.68
N VAL A 294 21.05 1.72 -9.04
CA VAL A 294 19.99 2.55 -9.62
C VAL A 294 19.87 3.85 -8.84
N GLU A 295 19.55 4.92 -9.52
CA GLU A 295 19.38 6.26 -8.97
C GLU A 295 18.04 6.83 -9.44
N ASN A 296 17.33 7.55 -8.54
CA ASN A 296 16.17 8.33 -8.94
C ASN A 296 16.56 9.76 -9.33
N ILE A 297 15.61 10.51 -9.88
CA ILE A 297 15.83 11.89 -10.36
C ILE A 297 16.18 12.90 -9.25
N ASN A 298 16.01 12.54 -7.97
CA ASN A 298 16.33 13.37 -6.81
C ASN A 298 17.70 13.00 -6.19
N GLY A 299 18.45 12.07 -6.80
CA GLY A 299 19.76 11.66 -6.28
C GLY A 299 19.71 10.64 -5.15
N ARG A 300 18.60 9.89 -5.01
CA ARG A 300 18.54 8.73 -4.13
C ARG A 300 19.09 7.51 -4.85
N ILE A 301 20.08 6.85 -4.26
CA ILE A 301 20.82 5.73 -4.86
C ILE A 301 20.51 4.43 -4.11
N ARG A 302 20.34 3.34 -4.88
CA ARG A 302 20.26 1.97 -4.37
C ARG A 302 21.27 1.07 -5.08
N PRO A 303 22.26 0.49 -4.38
CA PRO A 303 23.14 -0.54 -4.93
C PRO A 303 22.36 -1.80 -5.32
N LEU A 304 22.69 -2.40 -6.46
CA LEU A 304 22.10 -3.63 -6.99
C LEU A 304 23.19 -4.58 -7.52
N PRO A 305 24.06 -5.12 -6.66
CA PRO A 305 25.15 -5.97 -7.10
C PRO A 305 24.67 -7.28 -7.76
N GLU A 306 23.47 -7.74 -7.44
CA GLU A 306 22.88 -8.96 -8.01
C GLU A 306 22.44 -8.80 -9.47
N ILE A 307 22.47 -7.59 -10.05
CA ILE A 307 22.05 -7.32 -11.44
C ILE A 307 22.85 -8.11 -12.48
N THR A 308 24.10 -8.46 -12.15
CA THR A 308 25.01 -9.27 -12.99
C THR A 308 25.17 -10.71 -12.48
N SER A 309 24.31 -11.16 -11.55
CA SER A 309 24.39 -12.48 -10.96
C SER A 309 24.19 -13.59 -11.99
N PHE A 310 24.98 -14.66 -11.89
CA PHE A 310 24.76 -15.89 -12.66
C PHE A 310 23.50 -16.65 -12.22
N ASN A 311 23.01 -16.42 -11.01
CA ASN A 311 21.73 -16.95 -10.55
C ASN A 311 20.59 -16.12 -11.16
N LYS A 312 19.88 -16.73 -12.13
CA LYS A 312 18.78 -16.09 -12.85
C LYS A 312 17.64 -15.57 -11.98
N MET A 313 17.40 -16.20 -10.83
CA MET A 313 16.36 -15.74 -9.89
C MET A 313 16.78 -14.42 -9.22
N LEU A 314 18.03 -14.35 -8.72
CA LEU A 314 18.57 -13.13 -8.13
C LEU A 314 18.69 -12.01 -9.16
N GLN A 315 19.15 -12.33 -10.38
CA GLN A 315 19.23 -11.37 -11.47
C GLN A 315 17.85 -10.79 -11.80
N SER A 316 16.83 -11.65 -11.99
CA SER A 316 15.47 -11.18 -12.29
C SER A 316 14.85 -10.37 -11.15
N GLU A 317 15.20 -10.66 -9.91
CA GLU A 317 14.79 -9.87 -8.76
C GLU A 317 15.45 -8.48 -8.78
N ALA A 318 16.75 -8.40 -9.03
CA ALA A 318 17.47 -7.14 -9.17
C ALA A 318 16.96 -6.29 -10.35
N GLU A 319 16.60 -6.91 -11.48
CA GLU A 319 16.01 -6.22 -12.63
C GLU A 319 14.65 -5.59 -12.26
N ARG A 320 13.78 -6.32 -11.54
CA ARG A 320 12.53 -5.74 -11.01
C ARG A 320 12.78 -4.58 -10.06
N MET A 321 13.76 -4.73 -9.16
CA MET A 321 14.13 -3.66 -8.23
C MET A 321 14.66 -2.43 -8.98
N ALA A 322 15.43 -2.61 -10.05
CA ALA A 322 15.96 -1.52 -10.86
C ALA A 322 14.84 -0.72 -11.57
N ILE A 323 13.80 -1.40 -12.05
CA ILE A 323 12.65 -0.77 -12.70
C ILE A 323 11.77 -0.04 -11.68
N ASN A 324 11.50 -0.65 -10.52
CA ASN A 324 10.60 -0.13 -9.51
C ASN A 324 11.17 1.07 -8.75
N PHE A 325 12.46 1.02 -8.46
CA PHE A 325 13.08 1.97 -7.54
C PHE A 325 12.91 3.43 -7.95
N PRO A 326 13.14 3.85 -9.21
CA PRO A 326 12.99 5.26 -9.59
C PRO A 326 11.57 5.78 -9.37
N ILE A 327 10.56 4.94 -9.57
CA ILE A 327 9.15 5.33 -9.43
C ILE A 327 8.76 5.43 -7.96
N GLN A 328 9.01 4.36 -7.20
CA GLN A 328 8.64 4.30 -5.79
C GLN A 328 9.39 5.30 -4.92
N SER A 329 10.68 5.51 -5.22
CA SER A 329 11.49 6.44 -4.42
C SER A 329 11.15 7.90 -4.71
N VAL A 330 10.80 8.27 -5.93
CA VAL A 330 10.28 9.61 -6.23
C VAL A 330 8.93 9.82 -5.52
N GLY A 331 8.04 8.84 -5.50
CA GLY A 331 6.79 8.91 -4.73
C GLY A 331 7.05 9.11 -3.24
N ALA A 332 8.02 8.39 -2.67
CA ALA A 332 8.41 8.55 -1.27
C ALA A 332 9.00 9.95 -0.99
N ASP A 333 9.81 10.48 -1.90
CA ASP A 333 10.38 11.82 -1.79
C ASP A 333 9.29 12.90 -1.87
N ILE A 334 8.30 12.75 -2.75
CA ILE A 334 7.14 13.66 -2.86
C ILE A 334 6.36 13.69 -1.54
N ILE A 335 5.98 12.53 -0.99
CA ILE A 335 5.24 12.44 0.28
C ILE A 335 6.02 13.11 1.42
N LYS A 336 7.30 12.83 1.56
CA LYS A 336 8.15 13.40 2.60
C LYS A 336 8.29 14.92 2.48
N SER A 337 8.55 15.40 1.26
CA SER A 337 8.62 16.84 0.98
C SER A 337 7.30 17.53 1.29
N SER A 338 6.17 16.87 0.97
CA SER A 338 4.82 17.36 1.30
C SER A 338 4.63 17.49 2.82
N MET A 339 5.02 16.48 3.59
CA MET A 339 4.91 16.51 5.06
C MET A 339 5.69 17.69 5.66
N VAL A 340 6.91 17.91 5.17
CA VAL A 340 7.75 19.05 5.60
C VAL A 340 7.08 20.38 5.25
N LYS A 341 6.62 20.53 4.00
CA LYS A 341 6.04 21.79 3.54
C LYS A 341 4.70 22.11 4.20
N ILE A 342 3.87 21.08 4.43
CA ILE A 342 2.62 21.23 5.18
C ILE A 342 2.90 21.72 6.60
N LYS A 343 3.89 21.13 7.29
CA LYS A 343 4.29 21.60 8.64
C LYS A 343 4.73 23.04 8.63
N GLU A 344 5.58 23.44 7.69
CA GLU A 344 6.03 24.84 7.54
C GLU A 344 4.82 25.78 7.38
N TYR A 345 3.92 25.47 6.45
CA TYR A 345 2.72 26.26 6.18
C TYR A 345 1.82 26.38 7.43
N LEU A 346 1.45 25.23 8.04
CA LEU A 346 0.55 25.19 9.19
C LEU A 346 1.18 25.86 10.44
N SER A 347 2.51 25.80 10.58
CA SER A 347 3.21 26.49 11.67
C SER A 347 3.19 28.01 11.49
N ALA A 348 3.38 28.49 10.26
CA ALA A 348 3.30 29.93 9.94
C ALA A 348 1.89 30.50 10.22
N GLU A 349 0.84 29.69 10.01
CA GLU A 349 -0.56 30.05 10.29
C GLU A 349 -0.98 29.78 11.76
N ASN A 350 -0.08 29.32 12.62
CA ASN A 350 -0.34 28.92 14.02
C ASN A 350 -1.43 27.82 14.15
N LEU A 351 -1.51 26.91 13.18
CA LEU A 351 -2.47 25.80 13.15
C LEU A 351 -1.86 24.46 13.57
N TRP A 352 -0.54 24.27 13.38
CA TRP A 352 0.15 23.02 13.65
C TRP A 352 0.12 22.65 15.12
N GLY A 353 -0.37 21.41 15.41
CA GLY A 353 -0.47 20.88 16.78
C GLY A 353 -1.65 21.44 17.61
N THR A 354 -2.28 22.50 17.16
CA THR A 354 -3.46 23.12 17.80
C THR A 354 -4.75 22.72 17.09
N ASP A 355 -5.01 23.29 15.93
CA ASP A 355 -6.21 23.03 15.14
C ASP A 355 -6.00 21.88 14.13
N VAL A 356 -4.76 21.59 13.76
CA VAL A 356 -4.38 20.56 12.78
C VAL A 356 -3.25 19.68 13.32
N LYS A 357 -3.45 18.37 13.32
CA LYS A 357 -2.45 17.35 13.63
C LYS A 357 -2.35 16.36 12.47
N MET A 358 -1.14 16.09 11.98
CA MET A 358 -0.88 15.02 11.03
C MET A 358 -0.71 13.73 11.83
N LEU A 359 -1.61 12.75 11.67
CA LEU A 359 -1.62 11.56 12.51
C LEU A 359 -0.94 10.37 11.85
N LEU A 360 -1.23 10.12 10.56
CA LEU A 360 -0.74 8.94 9.86
C LEU A 360 -0.21 9.30 8.47
N THR A 361 0.75 8.49 8.02
CA THR A 361 1.13 8.35 6.61
C THR A 361 0.97 6.89 6.21
N VAL A 362 0.13 6.62 5.20
CA VAL A 362 -0.23 5.27 4.77
C VAL A 362 -0.09 5.18 3.25
N HIS A 363 0.98 4.55 2.77
CA HIS A 363 1.32 4.52 1.34
C HIS A 363 1.43 5.93 0.75
N ASP A 364 0.46 6.35 -0.04
CA ASP A 364 0.40 7.64 -0.73
C ASP A 364 -0.62 8.60 -0.06
N GLU A 365 -1.13 8.22 1.13
CA GLU A 365 -2.15 8.90 1.92
C GLU A 365 -1.53 9.59 3.15
N LEU A 366 -1.99 10.80 3.45
CA LEU A 366 -1.76 11.50 4.72
C LEU A 366 -3.11 11.66 5.44
N VAL A 367 -3.16 11.24 6.71
CA VAL A 367 -4.37 11.38 7.55
C VAL A 367 -4.13 12.43 8.62
N PHE A 368 -5.03 13.39 8.69
CA PHE A 368 -5.02 14.50 9.63
C PHE A 368 -6.20 14.43 10.60
N GLU A 369 -6.01 14.96 11.79
CA GLU A 369 -7.07 15.33 12.72
C GLU A 369 -7.17 16.85 12.69
N ILE A 370 -8.30 17.39 12.18
CA ILE A 370 -8.53 18.82 11.98
C ILE A 370 -9.75 19.24 12.79
N LYS A 371 -9.64 20.37 13.50
CA LYS A 371 -10.73 20.92 14.32
C LYS A 371 -11.95 21.25 13.46
N ASP A 372 -13.10 20.76 13.87
CA ASP A 372 -14.38 20.93 13.18
C ASP A 372 -14.93 22.35 13.42
N THR A 373 -14.53 23.27 12.55
CA THR A 373 -14.93 24.68 12.57
C THR A 373 -15.23 25.16 11.15
N ASP A 374 -15.78 26.34 11.00
CA ASP A 374 -16.04 26.98 9.69
C ASP A 374 -14.75 27.16 8.85
N ARG A 375 -13.58 27.05 9.47
CA ARG A 375 -12.28 27.13 8.79
C ARG A 375 -11.84 25.80 8.15
N LEU A 376 -12.43 24.65 8.56
CA LEU A 376 -12.01 23.32 8.11
C LEU A 376 -11.94 23.20 6.58
N PRO A 377 -12.96 23.57 5.79
CA PRO A 377 -12.90 23.46 4.33
C PRO A 377 -11.74 24.24 3.71
N LYS A 378 -11.47 25.45 4.25
CA LYS A 378 -10.37 26.28 3.79
C LYS A 378 -9.01 25.66 4.10
N ILE A 379 -8.81 25.16 5.32
CA ILE A 379 -7.56 24.50 5.73
C ILE A 379 -7.29 23.26 4.85
N VAL A 380 -8.32 22.46 4.59
CA VAL A 380 -8.22 21.27 3.73
C VAL A 380 -7.80 21.63 2.30
N GLU A 381 -8.41 22.68 1.71
CA GLU A 381 -8.06 23.12 0.36
C GLU A 381 -6.63 23.67 0.27
N GLU A 382 -6.17 24.36 1.31
CA GLU A 382 -4.80 24.86 1.39
C GLU A 382 -3.78 23.72 1.53
N ILE A 383 -4.04 22.71 2.38
CA ILE A 383 -3.19 21.51 2.47
C ILE A 383 -3.17 20.78 1.11
N LYS A 384 -4.32 20.60 0.46
CA LYS A 384 -4.43 20.01 -0.87
C LYS A 384 -3.59 20.76 -1.90
N SER A 385 -3.67 22.09 -1.90
CA SER A 385 -2.89 22.94 -2.81
C SER A 385 -1.38 22.76 -2.60
N VAL A 386 -0.92 22.63 -1.35
CA VAL A 386 0.48 22.31 -1.05
C VAL A 386 0.86 20.96 -1.66
N LEU A 387 0.05 19.91 -1.45
CA LEU A 387 0.30 18.57 -1.99
C LEU A 387 0.37 18.56 -3.53
N GLU A 388 -0.56 19.25 -4.21
CA GLU A 388 -0.63 19.25 -5.66
C GLU A 388 0.49 20.08 -6.32
N SER A 389 1.06 21.06 -5.59
CA SER A 389 2.11 21.97 -6.09
C SER A 389 3.53 21.63 -5.64
N ILE A 390 3.71 20.68 -4.70
CA ILE A 390 5.00 20.41 -4.06
C ILE A 390 6.09 19.96 -5.02
N TYR A 391 5.71 19.30 -6.10
CA TYR A 391 6.65 18.70 -7.03
C TYR A 391 6.20 18.90 -8.48
N THR A 392 7.15 19.32 -9.34
CA THR A 392 6.86 19.55 -10.76
C THR A 392 7.09 18.27 -11.56
N LEU A 393 6.02 17.51 -11.78
CA LEU A 393 5.98 16.46 -12.79
C LEU A 393 5.53 17.04 -14.14
N LYS A 394 5.74 16.29 -15.23
CA LYS A 394 5.24 16.65 -16.58
C LYS A 394 3.73 16.46 -16.72
N VAL A 395 3.10 15.86 -15.74
CA VAL A 395 1.64 15.73 -15.57
C VAL A 395 1.24 16.27 -14.20
N PRO A 396 0.00 16.77 -14.03
CA PRO A 396 -0.46 17.27 -12.75
C PRO A 396 -0.41 16.19 -11.65
N LEU A 397 -0.03 16.56 -10.43
CA LEU A 397 -0.37 15.81 -9.24
C LEU A 397 -1.82 16.15 -8.87
N THR A 398 -2.61 15.15 -8.51
CA THR A 398 -4.00 15.35 -8.03
C THR A 398 -4.20 14.58 -6.74
N VAL A 399 -4.94 15.19 -5.82
CA VAL A 399 -5.19 14.67 -4.48
C VAL A 399 -6.68 14.50 -4.26
N ASN A 400 -7.10 13.30 -3.86
CA ASN A 400 -8.43 13.02 -3.37
C ASN A 400 -8.52 13.42 -1.90
N VAL A 401 -9.66 13.97 -1.51
CA VAL A 401 -9.94 14.39 -0.14
C VAL A 401 -11.17 13.67 0.36
N GLU A 402 -11.07 13.07 1.54
CA GLU A 402 -12.19 12.46 2.25
C GLU A 402 -12.20 12.99 3.68
N ILE A 403 -13.40 13.23 4.23
CA ILE A 403 -13.61 13.79 5.58
C ILE A 403 -14.63 12.93 6.29
N GLY A 404 -14.30 12.50 7.51
CA GLY A 404 -15.16 11.61 8.30
C GLY A 404 -14.93 11.75 9.80
N ASP A 405 -15.74 11.03 10.56
CA ASP A 405 -15.59 10.92 12.01
C ASP A 405 -14.68 9.75 12.41
N ASN A 406 -14.46 8.83 11.48
CA ASN A 406 -13.58 7.68 11.67
C ASN A 406 -12.83 7.35 10.37
N TRP A 407 -11.73 6.59 10.49
CA TRP A 407 -10.88 6.22 9.35
C TRP A 407 -11.55 5.23 8.38
N GLY A 408 -12.62 4.55 8.78
CA GLY A 408 -13.40 3.68 7.89
C GLY A 408 -14.30 4.44 6.90
N GLU A 409 -14.52 5.74 7.14
CA GLU A 409 -15.29 6.65 6.26
C GLU A 409 -14.41 7.38 5.22
N LEU A 410 -13.09 7.17 5.30
CA LEU A 410 -12.07 7.78 4.44
C LEU A 410 -11.63 6.83 3.32
#